data_6fcb140b9bd3da8ebbd8e3f77b838552
#
_entry.id   6fcb140b9bd3da8ebbd8e3f77b838552
#
_cell.length_a   1.000
_cell.length_b   1.000
_cell.length_c   1.000
_cell.angle_alpha   90.00
_cell.angle_beta   90.00
_cell.angle_gamma   90.00
#
_symmetry.space_group_name_H-M   'P 1'
#
loop_
_entity.id
_entity.type
_entity.pdbx_description
1 polymer ?
#
loop_
_entity_poly.entity_id
_entity_poly.type
_entity_poly.pdbx_seq_one_letter_code
_entity_poly.pdbx_strand_id
1 'polypeptide(L)'
;PTFDYPKPGQDFLFLPLHFGERTVGYVAIRNAVYLMEKQYLFQIMNALTRSMENLHKKEMLAYMNRKLSSLYIMDTLTGMYNRMGYQQLGEESFRISGLNKRKLLILFVDLDRLKYINDTFGHEYGDMAICAAARALMQCSSRDAVPARTGGDEFVLIQSYQSDEVSRELVLRIRRTLEAEGKAQKLPFPLSMSIGTV
;
A
#
# COMPACT_ATOMS: atom_id res chain seq x y z
N PRO A 1 -23.67 -21.63 -16.53
CA PRO A 1 -24.63 -21.22 -17.52
C PRO A 1 -24.97 -22.46 -18.36
N THR A 2 -26.23 -22.92 -18.29
CA THR A 2 -26.76 -24.00 -19.10
C THR A 2 -26.89 -23.49 -20.52
N PHE A 3 -26.15 -24.11 -21.44
CA PHE A 3 -26.24 -23.84 -22.87
C PHE A 3 -27.53 -24.51 -23.37
N ASP A 4 -28.53 -23.72 -23.78
CA ASP A 4 -29.71 -24.24 -24.48
C ASP A 4 -29.27 -24.64 -25.90
N TYR A 5 -29.23 -25.93 -26.15
CA TYR A 5 -28.92 -26.45 -27.49
C TYR A 5 -30.00 -26.04 -28.51
N PRO A 6 -29.59 -25.77 -29.79
CA PRO A 6 -30.52 -25.38 -30.83
C PRO A 6 -31.62 -26.45 -31.03
N LYS A 7 -32.87 -25.99 -31.01
CA LYS A 7 -34.01 -26.88 -31.41
C LYS A 7 -34.17 -26.84 -32.92
N PRO A 8 -34.66 -27.89 -33.56
CA PRO A 8 -34.94 -27.91 -34.98
C PRO A 8 -35.79 -26.68 -35.39
N GLY A 9 -35.37 -25.98 -36.45
CA GLY A 9 -36.06 -24.78 -36.95
C GLY A 9 -35.62 -23.44 -36.31
N GLN A 10 -34.53 -23.44 -35.57
CA GLN A 10 -33.92 -22.20 -35.00
C GLN A 10 -32.57 -21.90 -35.67
N ASP A 11 -32.44 -20.68 -36.20
CA ASP A 11 -31.17 -20.21 -36.78
C ASP A 11 -30.30 -19.54 -35.68
N PHE A 12 -29.02 -19.92 -35.64
CA PHE A 12 -28.03 -19.34 -34.77
C PHE A 12 -26.89 -18.75 -35.57
N LEU A 13 -26.53 -17.52 -35.24
CA LEU A 13 -25.32 -16.86 -35.73
C LEU A 13 -24.27 -16.88 -34.61
N PHE A 14 -23.12 -17.49 -34.89
CA PHE A 14 -21.98 -17.50 -33.97
C PHE A 14 -20.95 -16.51 -34.46
N LEU A 15 -20.62 -15.56 -33.60
CA LEU A 15 -19.61 -14.52 -33.84
C LEU A 15 -18.44 -14.71 -32.89
N PRO A 16 -17.21 -14.90 -33.39
CA PRO A 16 -16.06 -15.05 -32.52
C PRO A 16 -15.74 -13.73 -31.85
N LEU A 17 -15.45 -13.82 -30.55
CA LEU A 17 -14.88 -12.72 -29.74
C LEU A 17 -13.36 -12.86 -29.76
N HIS A 18 -12.68 -11.87 -30.30
CA HIS A 18 -11.23 -11.84 -30.36
C HIS A 18 -10.67 -10.96 -29.22
N PHE A 19 -9.53 -11.37 -28.68
CA PHE A 19 -8.69 -10.58 -27.79
C PHE A 19 -7.27 -10.57 -28.36
N GLY A 20 -6.88 -9.50 -29.01
CA GLY A 20 -5.72 -9.50 -29.90
C GLY A 20 -5.89 -10.51 -31.03
N GLU A 21 -4.94 -11.43 -31.18
CA GLU A 21 -4.96 -12.48 -32.21
C GLU A 21 -5.63 -13.78 -31.74
N ARG A 22 -6.16 -13.85 -30.51
CA ARG A 22 -6.76 -15.06 -29.95
C ARG A 22 -8.27 -14.96 -29.86
N THR A 23 -8.97 -16.02 -30.27
CA THR A 23 -10.40 -16.15 -29.99
C THR A 23 -10.60 -16.56 -28.55
N VAL A 24 -11.29 -15.70 -27.78
CA VAL A 24 -11.54 -15.92 -26.34
C VAL A 24 -12.94 -16.46 -26.06
N GLY A 25 -13.82 -16.45 -27.07
CA GLY A 25 -15.19 -16.95 -26.94
C GLY A 25 -16.01 -16.70 -28.18
N TYR A 26 -17.29 -16.94 -28.07
CA TYR A 26 -18.27 -16.73 -29.14
C TYR A 26 -19.52 -16.07 -28.57
N VAL A 27 -20.10 -15.17 -29.35
CA VAL A 27 -21.46 -14.66 -29.11
C VAL A 27 -22.40 -15.45 -30.00
N ALA A 28 -23.41 -16.12 -29.42
CA ALA A 28 -24.45 -16.82 -30.11
C ALA A 28 -25.73 -15.98 -30.13
N ILE A 29 -26.23 -15.64 -31.29
CA ILE A 29 -27.47 -14.86 -31.49
C ILE A 29 -28.49 -15.75 -32.18
N ARG A 30 -29.66 -15.91 -31.56
CA ARG A 30 -30.75 -16.69 -32.07
C ARG A 30 -31.64 -15.84 -32.99
N ASN A 31 -32.10 -16.43 -34.14
CA ASN A 31 -33.00 -15.79 -35.10
C ASN A 31 -32.45 -14.46 -35.64
N ALA A 32 -31.14 -14.44 -35.96
CA ALA A 32 -30.42 -13.24 -36.36
C ALA A 32 -30.43 -12.92 -37.85
N VAL A 33 -31.25 -13.57 -38.65
CA VAL A 33 -31.30 -13.44 -40.12
C VAL A 33 -31.43 -12.00 -40.56
N TYR A 34 -32.22 -11.20 -39.86
CA TYR A 34 -32.37 -9.76 -40.10
C TYR A 34 -31.10 -8.92 -39.80
N LEU A 35 -30.23 -9.37 -38.90
CA LEU A 35 -29.00 -8.69 -38.54
C LEU A 35 -27.85 -8.98 -39.50
N MET A 36 -27.91 -10.07 -40.27
CA MET A 36 -26.83 -10.46 -41.20
C MET A 36 -26.65 -9.48 -42.36
N GLU A 37 -27.71 -8.79 -42.78
CA GLU A 37 -27.68 -7.83 -43.89
C GLU A 37 -27.15 -6.43 -43.50
N LYS A 38 -26.88 -6.16 -42.21
CA LYS A 38 -26.50 -4.84 -41.75
C LYS A 38 -25.12 -4.81 -41.09
N GLN A 39 -24.27 -3.84 -41.46
CA GLN A 39 -22.94 -3.58 -40.91
C GLN A 39 -22.93 -3.32 -39.39
N TYR A 40 -24.11 -3.12 -38.78
CA TYR A 40 -24.24 -2.83 -37.36
C TYR A 40 -23.70 -3.93 -36.44
N LEU A 41 -23.86 -5.20 -36.84
CA LEU A 41 -23.38 -6.33 -36.05
C LEU A 41 -21.86 -6.32 -35.91
N PHE A 42 -21.17 -6.05 -37.00
CA PHE A 42 -19.73 -5.93 -37.04
C PHE A 42 -19.24 -4.74 -36.18
N GLN A 43 -19.96 -3.61 -36.23
CA GLN A 43 -19.63 -2.44 -35.39
C GLN A 43 -19.83 -2.72 -33.88
N ILE A 44 -20.92 -3.40 -33.51
CA ILE A 44 -21.19 -3.80 -32.13
C ILE A 44 -20.11 -4.76 -31.62
N MET A 45 -19.74 -5.77 -32.43
CA MET A 45 -18.69 -6.72 -32.06
C MET A 45 -17.33 -6.05 -31.88
N ASN A 46 -16.96 -5.15 -32.78
CA ASN A 46 -15.73 -4.37 -32.65
C ASN A 46 -15.75 -3.46 -31.41
N ALA A 47 -16.88 -2.85 -31.10
CA ALA A 47 -17.03 -2.03 -29.91
C ALA A 47 -16.90 -2.87 -28.63
N LEU A 48 -17.51 -4.04 -28.57
CA LEU A 48 -17.38 -4.99 -27.46
C LEU A 48 -15.94 -5.47 -27.29
N THR A 49 -15.30 -5.90 -28.37
CA THR A 49 -13.89 -6.33 -28.34
C THR A 49 -12.97 -5.22 -27.81
N ARG A 50 -13.10 -3.99 -28.34
CA ARG A 50 -12.32 -2.83 -27.85
C ARG A 50 -12.60 -2.50 -26.39
N SER A 51 -13.85 -2.61 -25.96
CA SER A 51 -14.22 -2.36 -24.56
C SER A 51 -13.59 -3.41 -23.63
N MET A 52 -13.61 -4.68 -24.02
CA MET A 52 -12.96 -5.75 -23.26
C MET A 52 -11.44 -5.57 -23.20
N GLU A 53 -10.79 -5.21 -24.31
CA GLU A 53 -9.36 -4.93 -24.36
C GLU A 53 -8.98 -3.75 -23.44
N ASN A 54 -9.78 -2.68 -23.47
CA ASN A 54 -9.54 -1.51 -22.61
C ASN A 54 -9.72 -1.83 -21.13
N LEU A 55 -10.71 -2.62 -20.75
CA LEU A 55 -10.90 -3.09 -19.38
C LEU A 55 -9.69 -3.92 -18.93
N HIS A 56 -9.29 -4.88 -19.73
CA HIS A 56 -8.12 -5.71 -19.39
C HIS A 56 -6.83 -4.90 -19.28
N LYS A 57 -6.59 -3.94 -20.19
CA LYS A 57 -5.44 -3.02 -20.08
C LYS A 57 -5.47 -2.22 -18.79
N LYS A 58 -6.63 -1.69 -18.39
CA LYS A 58 -6.79 -0.97 -17.12
C LYS A 58 -6.50 -1.85 -15.91
N GLU A 59 -7.01 -3.07 -15.88
CA GLU A 59 -6.76 -4.02 -14.80
C GLU A 59 -5.29 -4.42 -14.72
N MET A 60 -4.65 -4.66 -15.86
CA MET A 60 -3.22 -5.00 -15.94
C MET A 60 -2.33 -3.85 -15.47
N LEU A 61 -2.64 -2.60 -15.88
CA LEU A 61 -1.94 -1.41 -15.40
C LEU A 61 -2.12 -1.21 -13.89
N ALA A 62 -3.33 -1.39 -13.37
CA ALA A 62 -3.59 -1.31 -11.94
C ALA A 62 -2.85 -2.41 -11.15
N TYR A 63 -2.77 -3.62 -11.71
CA TYR A 63 -1.99 -4.72 -11.13
C TYR A 63 -0.49 -4.43 -11.14
N MET A 64 0.06 -3.95 -12.27
CA MET A 64 1.48 -3.58 -12.38
C MET A 64 1.83 -2.43 -11.44
N ASN A 65 0.99 -1.38 -11.37
CA ASN A 65 1.20 -0.29 -10.43
C ASN A 65 1.18 -0.75 -8.97
N ARG A 66 0.28 -1.65 -8.58
CA ARG A 66 0.28 -2.24 -7.23
C ARG A 66 1.54 -3.05 -6.96
N LYS A 67 2.02 -3.84 -7.92
CA LYS A 67 3.28 -4.60 -7.80
C LYS A 67 4.50 -3.68 -7.70
N LEU A 68 4.58 -2.65 -8.54
CA LEU A 68 5.65 -1.66 -8.44
C LEU A 68 5.61 -0.93 -7.10
N SER A 69 4.43 -0.51 -6.65
CA SER A 69 4.26 0.13 -5.35
C SER A 69 4.67 -0.78 -4.18
N SER A 70 4.38 -2.09 -4.25
CA SER A 70 4.79 -3.04 -3.22
C SER A 70 6.30 -3.27 -3.14
N LEU A 71 7.06 -2.94 -4.19
CA LEU A 71 8.53 -2.97 -4.19
C LEU A 71 9.15 -1.72 -3.53
N TYR A 72 8.37 -0.64 -3.36
CA TYR A 72 8.82 0.64 -2.81
C TYR A 72 8.09 1.01 -1.51
N ILE A 73 7.95 0.05 -0.59
CA ILE A 73 7.30 0.28 0.71
C ILE A 73 8.26 0.76 1.79
N MET A 74 9.54 0.90 1.47
CA MET A 74 10.58 1.32 2.42
C MET A 74 10.99 2.77 2.17
N ASP A 75 11.34 3.49 3.25
CA ASP A 75 12.00 4.78 3.21
C ASP A 75 13.50 4.59 3.01
N THR A 76 14.05 5.20 1.97
CA THR A 76 15.45 4.97 1.55
C THR A 76 16.48 5.53 2.53
N LEU A 77 16.13 6.56 3.32
CA LEU A 77 17.02 7.17 4.29
C LEU A 77 17.09 6.35 5.57
N THR A 78 15.95 5.88 6.06
CA THR A 78 15.84 5.27 7.39
C THR A 78 15.78 3.75 7.37
N GLY A 79 15.40 3.14 6.25
CA GLY A 79 15.12 1.72 6.16
C GLY A 79 13.84 1.28 6.89
N MET A 80 13.03 2.22 7.38
CA MET A 80 11.68 1.97 7.90
C MET A 80 10.67 1.83 6.75
N TYR A 81 9.46 1.42 7.05
CA TYR A 81 8.39 1.53 6.06
C TYR A 81 8.11 3.01 5.74
N ASN A 82 7.82 3.31 4.49
CA ASN A 82 7.35 4.63 4.08
C ASN A 82 5.84 4.76 4.28
N ARG A 83 5.26 5.90 3.91
CA ARG A 83 3.82 6.17 4.02
C ARG A 83 2.95 5.09 3.35
N MET A 84 3.39 4.54 2.22
CA MET A 84 2.66 3.48 1.51
C MET A 84 2.75 2.15 2.25
N GLY A 85 3.95 1.79 2.75
CA GLY A 85 4.16 0.62 3.59
C GLY A 85 3.35 0.69 4.89
N TYR A 86 3.29 1.87 5.51
CA TYR A 86 2.44 2.12 6.67
C TYR A 86 0.96 1.85 6.38
N GLN A 87 0.42 2.37 5.28
CA GLN A 87 -0.98 2.14 4.91
C GLN A 87 -1.26 0.65 4.69
N GLN A 88 -0.46 0.00 3.87
CA GLN A 88 -0.66 -1.40 3.49
C GLN A 88 -0.53 -2.36 4.69
N LEU A 89 0.52 -2.23 5.47
CA LEU A 89 0.81 -3.13 6.60
C LEU A 89 0.01 -2.75 7.85
N GLY A 90 -0.31 -1.47 8.02
CA GLY A 90 -1.18 -0.99 9.10
C GLY A 90 -2.60 -1.50 8.95
N GLU A 91 -3.18 -1.42 7.74
CA GLU A 91 -4.50 -1.99 7.45
C GLU A 91 -4.54 -3.51 7.73
N GLU A 92 -3.50 -4.23 7.32
CA GLU A 92 -3.39 -5.67 7.57
C GLU A 92 -3.26 -5.97 9.08
N SER A 93 -2.42 -5.21 9.81
CA SER A 93 -2.29 -5.34 11.27
C SER A 93 -3.62 -5.09 11.98
N PHE A 94 -4.37 -4.08 11.52
CA PHE A 94 -5.68 -3.76 12.06
C PHE A 94 -6.69 -4.88 11.79
N ARG A 95 -6.71 -5.41 10.58
CA ARG A 95 -7.56 -6.53 10.19
C ARG A 95 -7.27 -7.79 11.01
N ILE A 96 -6.00 -8.16 11.15
CA ILE A 96 -5.58 -9.34 11.92
C ILE A 96 -5.92 -9.18 13.39
N SER A 97 -5.68 -8.01 13.97
CA SER A 97 -5.99 -7.72 15.36
C SER A 97 -7.49 -7.77 15.65
N GLY A 98 -8.31 -7.25 14.73
CA GLY A 98 -9.77 -7.33 14.82
C GLY A 98 -10.28 -8.78 14.81
N LEU A 99 -9.75 -9.63 13.91
CA LEU A 99 -10.09 -11.05 13.85
C LEU A 99 -9.72 -11.81 15.15
N ASN A 100 -8.58 -11.46 15.74
CA ASN A 100 -8.06 -12.08 16.97
C ASN A 100 -8.56 -11.41 18.26
N LYS A 101 -9.41 -10.38 18.15
CA LYS A 101 -9.89 -9.56 19.29
C LYS A 101 -8.73 -8.98 20.12
N ARG A 102 -7.62 -8.63 19.48
CA ARG A 102 -6.45 -8.01 20.12
C ARG A 102 -6.49 -6.50 19.93
N LYS A 103 -5.98 -5.76 20.90
CA LYS A 103 -5.81 -4.32 20.80
C LYS A 103 -4.48 -4.00 20.11
N LEU A 104 -4.43 -2.90 19.40
CA LEU A 104 -3.21 -2.30 18.85
C LEU A 104 -2.82 -1.07 19.65
N LEU A 105 -1.53 -0.84 19.75
CA LEU A 105 -0.93 0.39 20.20
C LEU A 105 -0.40 1.12 18.98
N ILE A 106 -0.81 2.36 18.79
CA ILE A 106 -0.32 3.23 17.74
C ILE A 106 0.39 4.42 18.38
N LEU A 107 1.65 4.62 18.02
CA LEU A 107 2.42 5.79 18.39
C LEU A 107 2.55 6.71 17.18
N PHE A 108 2.18 7.97 17.35
CA PHE A 108 2.52 9.05 16.44
C PHE A 108 3.71 9.80 17.03
N VAL A 109 4.76 9.93 16.24
CA VAL A 109 6.05 10.44 16.69
C VAL A 109 6.50 11.54 15.75
N ASP A 110 6.93 12.65 16.32
CA ASP A 110 7.47 13.80 15.60
C ASP A 110 8.85 14.12 16.18
N LEU A 111 9.86 14.27 15.32
CA LEU A 111 11.22 14.62 15.72
C LEU A 111 11.32 16.12 15.97
N ASP A 112 11.49 16.51 17.22
CA ASP A 112 11.47 17.90 17.63
C ASP A 112 12.59 18.73 16.95
N ARG A 113 12.23 19.92 16.49
CA ARG A 113 13.15 20.94 15.98
C ARG A 113 13.99 20.54 14.76
N LEU A 114 13.54 19.62 13.92
CA LEU A 114 14.30 19.22 12.73
C LEU A 114 14.63 20.42 11.83
N LYS A 115 13.69 21.36 11.67
CA LYS A 115 13.92 22.58 10.89
C LYS A 115 15.08 23.40 11.47
N TYR A 116 15.12 23.61 12.78
CA TYR A 116 16.22 24.32 13.43
C TYR A 116 17.58 23.62 13.25
N ILE A 117 17.58 22.28 13.33
CA ILE A 117 18.78 21.46 13.07
C ILE A 117 19.28 21.69 11.64
N ASN A 118 18.38 21.59 10.65
CA ASN A 118 18.71 21.82 9.24
C ASN A 118 19.26 23.24 9.00
N ASP A 119 18.57 24.24 9.53
CA ASP A 119 18.92 25.65 9.31
C ASP A 119 20.26 26.04 9.99
N THR A 120 20.59 25.38 11.11
CA THR A 120 21.79 25.73 11.91
C THR A 120 23.01 24.86 11.57
N PHE A 121 22.82 23.56 11.34
CA PHE A 121 23.91 22.60 11.19
C PHE A 121 23.96 21.97 9.78
N GLY A 122 22.94 22.21 8.95
CA GLY A 122 22.84 21.67 7.60
C GLY A 122 22.04 20.38 7.52
N HIS A 123 21.62 20.05 6.30
CA HIS A 123 20.74 18.89 6.03
C HIS A 123 21.38 17.54 6.39
N GLU A 124 22.70 17.41 6.31
CA GLU A 124 23.40 16.19 6.71
C GLU A 124 23.17 15.85 8.19
N TYR A 125 23.20 16.85 9.06
CA TYR A 125 22.87 16.67 10.48
C TYR A 125 21.38 16.39 10.71
N GLY A 126 20.51 16.96 9.89
CA GLY A 126 19.09 16.60 9.88
C GLY A 126 18.85 15.14 9.51
N ASP A 127 19.51 14.67 8.46
CA ASP A 127 19.45 13.26 8.06
C ASP A 127 20.00 12.32 9.14
N MET A 128 21.09 12.71 9.81
CA MET A 128 21.62 11.96 10.96
C MET A 128 20.60 11.90 12.11
N ALA A 129 19.93 13.01 12.41
CA ALA A 129 18.90 13.08 13.45
C ALA A 129 17.69 12.19 13.10
N ILE A 130 17.23 12.21 11.86
CA ILE A 130 16.16 11.35 11.34
C ILE A 130 16.55 9.88 11.44
N CYS A 131 17.77 9.53 11.03
CA CYS A 131 18.28 8.16 11.15
C CYS A 131 18.42 7.70 12.60
N ALA A 132 18.80 8.58 13.52
CA ALA A 132 18.85 8.27 14.95
C ALA A 132 17.45 8.00 15.53
N ALA A 133 16.46 8.80 15.15
CA ALA A 133 15.06 8.59 15.53
C ALA A 133 14.53 7.24 15.00
N ALA A 134 14.79 6.94 13.74
CA ALA A 134 14.40 5.68 13.13
C ALA A 134 15.01 4.46 13.85
N ARG A 135 16.33 4.51 14.16
CA ARG A 135 17.01 3.45 14.91
C ARG A 135 16.43 3.28 16.30
N ALA A 136 16.17 4.38 17.01
CA ALA A 136 15.57 4.31 18.35
C ALA A 136 14.19 3.63 18.32
N LEU A 137 13.35 3.98 17.36
CA LEU A 137 12.03 3.36 17.17
C LEU A 137 12.16 1.87 16.83
N MET A 138 12.98 1.50 15.85
CA MET A 138 13.17 0.10 15.43
C MET A 138 13.75 -0.78 16.53
N GLN A 139 14.74 -0.29 17.31
CA GLN A 139 15.34 -1.04 18.42
C GLN A 139 14.34 -1.30 19.56
N CYS A 140 13.39 -0.38 19.76
CA CYS A 140 12.37 -0.52 20.79
C CYS A 140 11.11 -1.26 20.36
N SER A 141 10.94 -1.48 19.06
CA SER A 141 9.77 -2.13 18.48
C SER A 141 9.71 -3.63 18.77
N SER A 142 8.50 -4.19 18.84
CA SER A 142 8.28 -5.61 18.87
C SER A 142 8.48 -6.25 17.48
N ARG A 143 8.54 -7.59 17.40
CA ARG A 143 8.75 -8.29 16.11
C ARG A 143 7.59 -8.13 15.13
N ASP A 144 6.39 -7.96 15.64
CA ASP A 144 5.16 -7.77 14.89
C ASP A 144 4.84 -6.30 14.60
N ALA A 145 5.77 -5.40 14.96
CA ALA A 145 5.58 -3.98 14.77
C ALA A 145 5.72 -3.53 13.32
N VAL A 146 5.02 -2.46 12.99
CA VAL A 146 5.11 -1.74 11.72
C VAL A 146 5.68 -0.34 12.00
N PRO A 147 7.02 -0.19 12.05
CA PRO A 147 7.66 1.11 12.17
C PRO A 147 7.71 1.80 10.81
N ALA A 148 7.22 3.02 10.71
CA ALA A 148 7.15 3.75 9.46
C ALA A 148 7.56 5.22 9.62
N ARG A 149 8.13 5.80 8.56
CA ARG A 149 8.31 7.23 8.38
C ARG A 149 7.28 7.74 7.38
N THR A 150 6.38 8.60 7.83
CA THR A 150 5.24 9.07 7.02
C THR A 150 5.45 10.46 6.42
N GLY A 151 6.40 11.22 6.96
CA GLY A 151 6.75 12.57 6.54
C GLY A 151 8.23 12.86 6.77
N GLY A 152 8.61 14.14 6.71
CA GLY A 152 9.99 14.60 6.93
C GLY A 152 10.53 14.20 8.31
N ASP A 153 9.84 14.60 9.35
CA ASP A 153 10.10 14.40 10.79
C ASP A 153 9.06 13.50 11.47
N GLU A 154 8.06 13.03 10.71
CA GLU A 154 6.93 12.27 11.22
C GLU A 154 7.15 10.75 11.08
N PHE A 155 6.91 10.05 12.19
CA PHE A 155 6.99 8.59 12.24
C PHE A 155 5.72 8.02 12.87
N VAL A 156 5.42 6.78 12.52
CA VAL A 156 4.34 6.01 13.13
C VAL A 156 4.86 4.63 13.49
N LEU A 157 4.48 4.15 14.65
CA LEU A 157 4.75 2.78 15.08
C LEU A 157 3.43 2.11 15.45
N ILE A 158 3.10 1.01 14.77
CA ILE A 158 1.96 0.16 15.12
C ILE A 158 2.51 -1.15 15.68
N GLN A 159 1.99 -1.57 16.81
CA GLN A 159 2.31 -2.89 17.39
C GLN A 159 1.19 -3.40 18.28
N SER A 160 1.28 -4.66 18.70
CA SER A 160 0.32 -5.25 19.65
C SER A 160 0.34 -4.49 20.97
N TYR A 161 -0.86 -4.07 21.43
CA TYR A 161 -1.04 -3.49 22.76
C TYR A 161 -1.01 -4.59 23.82
N GLN A 162 -0.34 -4.32 24.94
CA GLN A 162 -0.28 -5.22 26.09
C GLN A 162 -0.97 -4.61 27.32
N SER A 163 -0.45 -3.47 27.80
CA SER A 163 -1.04 -2.69 28.87
C SER A 163 -0.59 -1.24 28.80
N ASP A 164 -1.22 -0.37 29.59
CA ASP A 164 -0.84 1.05 29.66
C ASP A 164 0.55 1.21 30.28
N GLU A 165 0.94 0.36 31.24
CA GLU A 165 2.27 0.38 31.84
C GLU A 165 3.34 0.06 30.80
N VAL A 166 3.16 -1.01 30.04
CA VAL A 166 4.08 -1.41 28.96
C VAL A 166 4.17 -0.33 27.88
N SER A 167 3.05 0.32 27.56
CA SER A 167 3.03 1.42 26.59
C SER A 167 3.82 2.63 27.10
N ARG A 168 3.66 3.02 28.35
CA ARG A 168 4.45 4.12 28.98
C ARG A 168 5.94 3.77 29.05
N GLU A 169 6.27 2.53 29.43
CA GLU A 169 7.66 2.09 29.47
C GLU A 169 8.29 2.09 28.08
N LEU A 170 7.55 1.68 27.04
CA LEU A 170 7.99 1.76 25.64
C LEU A 170 8.35 3.20 25.27
N VAL A 171 7.49 4.17 25.55
CA VAL A 171 7.74 5.58 25.26
C VAL A 171 9.01 6.08 25.98
N LEU A 172 9.18 5.74 27.25
CA LEU A 172 10.38 6.11 28.00
C LEU A 172 11.64 5.45 27.43
N ARG A 173 11.55 4.20 27.04
CA ARG A 173 12.66 3.47 26.39
C ARG A 173 13.05 4.11 25.08
N ILE A 174 12.08 4.44 24.21
CA ILE A 174 12.32 5.12 22.94
C ILE A 174 13.08 6.43 23.16
N ARG A 175 12.65 7.28 24.10
CA ARG A 175 13.30 8.55 24.41
C ARG A 175 14.75 8.37 24.88
N ARG A 176 14.99 7.40 25.78
CA ARG A 176 16.35 7.08 26.27
C ARG A 176 17.25 6.56 25.14
N THR A 177 16.70 5.71 24.28
CA THR A 177 17.44 5.17 23.12
C THR A 177 17.78 6.27 22.13
N LEU A 178 16.86 7.20 21.86
CA LEU A 178 17.15 8.36 21.00
C LEU A 178 18.29 9.21 21.55
N GLU A 179 18.26 9.50 22.85
CA GLU A 179 19.33 10.27 23.50
C GLU A 179 20.69 9.54 23.39
N ALA A 180 20.69 8.22 23.60
CA ALA A 180 21.88 7.39 23.45
C ALA A 180 22.41 7.39 22.01
N GLU A 181 21.52 7.26 21.01
CA GLU A 181 21.86 7.34 19.59
C GLU A 181 22.49 8.68 19.21
N GLY A 182 21.93 9.79 19.69
CA GLY A 182 22.49 11.13 19.47
C GLY A 182 23.90 11.28 20.05
N LYS A 183 24.12 10.77 21.26
CA LYS A 183 25.45 10.77 21.92
C LYS A 183 26.46 9.85 21.17
N ALA A 184 26.03 8.68 20.76
CA ALA A 184 26.88 7.74 20.00
C ALA A 184 27.36 8.32 18.66
N GLN A 185 26.53 9.11 18.01
CA GLN A 185 26.85 9.81 16.76
C GLN A 185 27.61 11.13 16.99
N LYS A 186 27.83 11.53 18.26
CA LYS A 186 28.50 12.79 18.62
C LYS A 186 27.81 14.02 18.01
N LEU A 187 26.46 14.02 17.99
CA LEU A 187 25.71 15.16 17.50
C LEU A 187 25.95 16.39 18.40
N PRO A 188 26.11 17.59 17.83
CA PRO A 188 26.38 18.80 18.59
C PRO A 188 25.15 19.40 19.29
N PHE A 189 24.01 18.69 19.22
CA PHE A 189 22.72 19.06 19.81
C PHE A 189 22.03 17.86 20.43
N PRO A 190 21.17 18.06 21.43
CA PRO A 190 20.34 17.00 21.97
C PRO A 190 19.20 16.65 20.99
N LEU A 191 18.83 15.38 20.92
CA LEU A 191 17.66 14.92 20.21
C LEU A 191 16.50 14.72 21.18
N SER A 192 15.31 15.14 20.76
CA SER A 192 14.05 14.84 21.44
C SER A 192 12.95 14.56 20.43
N MET A 193 11.90 13.88 20.87
CA MET A 193 10.73 13.61 20.07
C MET A 193 9.44 13.74 20.87
N SER A 194 8.41 14.27 20.25
CA SER A 194 7.04 14.29 20.72
C SER A 194 6.36 12.98 20.35
N ILE A 195 5.73 12.32 21.33
CA ILE A 195 5.08 11.01 21.13
C ILE A 195 3.66 11.07 21.68
N GLY A 196 2.69 10.85 20.78
CA GLY A 196 1.29 10.59 21.10
C GLY A 196 0.95 9.11 20.97
N THR A 197 0.06 8.61 21.83
CA THR A 197 -0.37 7.20 21.85
C THR A 197 -1.88 7.09 21.73
N VAL A 198 -2.34 6.11 20.94
CA VAL A 198 -3.75 5.72 20.81
C VAL A 198 -3.88 4.22 20.91
#